data_7caae7388188a90ce2ebcd8f8a0c61ea
#
_entry.id   7caae7388188a90ce2ebcd8f8a0c61ea
#
_cell.length_a   1.000
_cell.length_b   1.000
_cell.length_c   1.000
_cell.angle_alpha   90.00
_cell.angle_beta   90.00
_cell.angle_gamma   90.00
#
_symmetry.space_group_name_H-M   'P 1'
#
loop_
_entity.id
_entity.type
_entity.pdbx_description
1 polymer ?
#
loop_
_entity_poly.entity_id
_entity_poly.type
_entity_poly.pdbx_seq_one_letter_code
_entity_poly.pdbx_strand_id
1 'polypeptide(L)'
;MTGVLVLLLSAAVGPLMPPPKQTFAPPAVWQGLLASISAGVNEDIWMRLGLMTLVAWVLTRIFGGKNVGPVAGWTSIIFATLVFGALHLPQASMLFGLSLPVVVWALAGNGLAGIVFGWLYWRRSLLSAMLAHFSTDIILHVIAPAFSFIR
;
A
#
# COMPACT_ATOMS: atom_id res chain seq x y z
N MET A 1 0.63 13.14 -2.68
CA MET A 1 -0.04 12.80 -3.97
C MET A 1 -0.62 11.39 -3.97
N THR A 2 0.12 10.35 -3.58
CA THR A 2 -0.34 8.94 -3.63
C THR A 2 -1.65 8.73 -2.87
N GLY A 3 -1.80 9.23 -1.65
CA GLY A 3 -3.03 9.10 -0.87
C GLY A 3 -4.27 9.70 -1.55
N VAL A 4 -4.11 10.84 -2.23
CA VAL A 4 -5.22 11.45 -3.00
C VAL A 4 -5.62 10.54 -4.18
N LEU A 5 -4.66 9.95 -4.88
CA LEU A 5 -4.93 9.01 -5.98
C LEU A 5 -5.66 7.76 -5.47
N VAL A 6 -5.25 7.22 -4.32
CA VAL A 6 -5.94 6.08 -3.69
C VAL A 6 -7.35 6.45 -3.26
N LEU A 7 -7.58 7.67 -2.73
CA LEU A 7 -8.93 8.17 -2.41
C LEU A 7 -9.81 8.29 -3.66
N LEU A 8 -9.28 8.83 -4.74
CA LEU A 8 -10.03 8.95 -6.01
C LEU A 8 -10.38 7.57 -6.57
N LEU A 9 -9.45 6.62 -6.51
CA LEU A 9 -9.71 5.23 -6.87
C LEU A 9 -10.80 4.62 -5.99
N SER A 10 -10.72 4.81 -4.67
CA SER A 10 -11.73 4.33 -3.72
C SER A 10 -13.10 4.94 -3.98
N ALA A 11 -13.16 6.23 -4.32
CA ALA A 11 -14.41 6.89 -4.69
C ALA A 11 -15.00 6.34 -6.01
N ALA A 12 -14.15 6.03 -6.99
CA ALA A 12 -14.58 5.46 -8.27
C ALA A 12 -15.09 4.01 -8.14
N VAL A 13 -14.47 3.20 -7.27
CA VAL A 13 -14.88 1.81 -7.03
C VAL A 13 -16.00 1.72 -5.98
N GLY A 14 -16.14 2.72 -5.11
CA GLY A 14 -17.10 2.75 -4.00
C GLY A 14 -18.51 2.32 -4.37
N PRO A 15 -19.12 2.82 -5.47
CA PRO A 15 -20.47 2.42 -5.89
C PRO A 15 -20.60 0.91 -6.23
N LEU A 16 -19.50 0.23 -6.49
CA LEU A 16 -19.46 -1.20 -6.81
C LEU A 16 -19.17 -2.07 -5.58
N MET A 17 -18.80 -1.44 -4.46
CA MET A 17 -18.47 -2.15 -3.23
C MET A 17 -19.72 -2.69 -2.54
N PRO A 18 -19.70 -3.93 -2.05
CA PRO A 18 -20.77 -4.44 -1.20
C PRO A 18 -20.84 -3.64 0.11
N PRO A 19 -22.00 -3.61 0.77
CA PRO A 19 -22.10 -2.98 2.09
C PRO A 19 -21.15 -3.68 3.08
N PRO A 20 -20.56 -2.95 4.03
CA PRO A 20 -19.69 -3.53 5.02
C PRO A 20 -20.47 -4.57 5.87
N LYS A 21 -19.84 -5.70 6.14
CA LYS A 21 -20.42 -6.78 6.97
C LYS A 21 -20.59 -6.38 8.44
N GLN A 22 -19.74 -5.43 8.87
CA GLN A 22 -19.74 -4.92 10.24
C GLN A 22 -19.54 -3.41 10.20
N THR A 23 -20.31 -2.72 10.98
CA THR A 23 -20.13 -1.28 11.23
C THR A 23 -19.29 -1.11 12.48
N PHE A 24 -18.05 -0.64 12.29
CA PHE A 24 -17.21 -0.26 13.41
C PHE A 24 -17.38 1.23 13.68
N ALA A 25 -17.31 1.60 14.96
CA ALA A 25 -17.13 3.00 15.29
C ALA A 25 -15.82 3.49 14.63
N PRO A 26 -15.83 4.68 14.03
CA PRO A 26 -14.62 5.21 13.42
C PRO A 26 -13.50 5.28 14.47
N PRO A 27 -12.27 4.88 14.11
CA PRO A 27 -11.15 4.96 15.03
C PRO A 27 -10.90 6.41 15.45
N ALA A 28 -10.47 6.62 16.68
CA ALA A 28 -10.07 7.94 17.13
C ALA A 28 -8.86 8.42 16.29
N VAL A 29 -8.74 9.73 16.09
CA VAL A 29 -7.67 10.35 15.27
C VAL A 29 -6.28 9.87 15.66
N TRP A 30 -6.01 9.74 16.96
CA TRP A 30 -4.71 9.24 17.46
C TRP A 30 -4.44 7.78 17.06
N GLN A 31 -5.47 6.95 16.96
CA GLN A 31 -5.33 5.55 16.51
C GLN A 31 -4.94 5.50 15.02
N GLY A 32 -5.59 6.35 14.19
CA GLY A 32 -5.21 6.50 12.79
C GLY A 32 -3.76 6.99 12.65
N LEU A 33 -3.33 7.94 13.47
CA LEU A 33 -1.94 8.44 13.48
C LEU A 33 -0.94 7.34 13.84
N LEU A 34 -1.19 6.60 14.93
CA LEU A 34 -0.30 5.51 15.35
C LEU A 34 -0.26 4.37 14.30
N ALA A 35 -1.40 4.03 13.72
CA ALA A 35 -1.48 3.05 12.64
C ALA A 35 -0.64 3.50 11.43
N SER A 36 -0.74 4.76 11.02
CA SER A 36 0.03 5.32 9.92
C SER A 36 1.54 5.32 10.17
N ILE A 37 1.98 5.61 11.40
CA ILE A 37 3.39 5.51 11.79
C ILE A 37 3.85 4.04 11.73
N SER A 38 3.06 3.14 12.32
CA SER A 38 3.37 1.71 12.35
C SER A 38 3.45 1.11 10.96
N ALA A 39 2.47 1.39 10.10
CA ALA A 39 2.44 0.90 8.71
C ALA A 39 3.63 1.44 7.91
N GLY A 40 3.83 2.76 7.91
CA GLY A 40 4.92 3.40 7.18
C GLY A 40 6.32 2.90 7.58
N VAL A 41 6.50 2.40 8.79
CA VAL A 41 7.77 1.83 9.24
C VAL A 41 7.82 0.32 9.00
N ASN A 42 6.90 -0.44 9.61
CA ASN A 42 6.98 -1.90 9.61
C ASN A 42 6.76 -2.50 8.23
N GLU A 43 5.75 -2.04 7.49
CA GLU A 43 5.45 -2.61 6.18
C GLU A 43 6.54 -2.26 5.15
N ASP A 44 7.16 -1.09 5.23
CA ASP A 44 8.29 -0.76 4.36
C ASP A 44 9.57 -1.54 4.72
N ILE A 45 9.80 -1.87 5.99
CA ILE A 45 10.88 -2.77 6.36
C ILE A 45 10.64 -4.16 5.75
N TRP A 46 9.44 -4.72 5.87
CA TRP A 46 9.14 -6.04 5.34
C TRP A 46 9.11 -6.08 3.82
N MET A 47 8.44 -5.12 3.19
CA MET A 47 8.20 -5.14 1.75
C MET A 47 9.36 -4.58 0.94
N ARG A 48 9.97 -3.47 1.38
CA ARG A 48 11.02 -2.79 0.60
C ARG A 48 12.40 -3.28 1.01
N LEU A 49 12.76 -3.14 2.28
CA LEU A 49 14.07 -3.59 2.75
C LEU A 49 14.20 -5.11 2.72
N GLY A 50 13.17 -5.86 3.10
CA GLY A 50 13.15 -7.32 3.06
C GLY A 50 12.90 -7.86 1.66
N LEU A 51 11.63 -8.00 1.29
CA LEU A 51 11.21 -8.75 0.10
C LEU A 51 11.75 -8.16 -1.21
N MET A 52 11.57 -6.85 -1.43
CA MET A 52 12.00 -6.21 -2.68
C MET A 52 13.53 -6.29 -2.85
N THR A 53 14.30 -6.06 -1.77
CA THR A 53 15.76 -6.19 -1.82
C THR A 53 16.19 -7.62 -2.12
N LEU A 54 15.56 -8.60 -1.48
CA LEU A 54 15.85 -10.03 -1.73
C LEU A 54 15.60 -10.39 -3.19
N VAL A 55 14.44 -10.04 -3.73
CA VAL A 55 14.09 -10.32 -5.14
C VAL A 55 15.05 -9.60 -6.09
N ALA A 56 15.36 -8.34 -5.86
CA ALA A 56 16.29 -7.58 -6.68
C ALA A 56 17.70 -8.19 -6.64
N TRP A 57 18.15 -8.63 -5.47
CA TRP A 57 19.43 -9.31 -5.30
C TRP A 57 19.49 -10.64 -6.06
N VAL A 58 18.47 -11.50 -5.91
CA VAL A 58 18.38 -12.79 -6.62
C VAL A 58 18.41 -12.57 -8.12
N LEU A 59 17.57 -11.68 -8.65
CA LEU A 59 17.51 -11.41 -10.09
C LEU A 59 18.83 -10.84 -10.61
N THR A 60 19.48 -9.94 -9.86
CA THR A 60 20.77 -9.39 -10.25
C THR A 60 21.84 -10.49 -10.33
N ARG A 61 21.82 -11.48 -9.43
CA ARG A 61 22.73 -12.64 -9.47
C ARG A 61 22.44 -13.56 -10.65
N ILE A 62 21.17 -13.85 -10.93
CA ILE A 62 20.76 -14.70 -12.06
C ILE A 62 21.19 -14.08 -13.39
N PHE A 63 21.04 -12.78 -13.57
CA PHE A 63 21.42 -12.07 -14.79
C PHE A 63 22.90 -11.68 -14.85
N GLY A 64 23.73 -12.14 -13.89
CA GLY A 64 25.18 -11.88 -13.87
C GLY A 64 25.56 -10.41 -13.64
N GLY A 65 24.66 -9.59 -13.12
CA GLY A 65 24.88 -8.17 -12.86
C GLY A 65 25.65 -7.90 -11.56
N LYS A 66 26.35 -6.75 -11.51
CA LYS A 66 26.98 -6.23 -10.28
C LYS A 66 26.07 -5.25 -9.54
N ASN A 67 25.17 -4.60 -10.25
CA ASN A 67 24.23 -3.60 -9.73
C ASN A 67 22.80 -3.94 -10.15
N VAL A 68 21.81 -3.46 -9.39
CA VAL A 68 20.39 -3.62 -9.71
C VAL A 68 20.04 -2.81 -10.96
N GLY A 69 19.96 -3.52 -12.09
CA GLY A 69 19.52 -2.94 -13.36
C GLY A 69 18.00 -2.68 -13.40
N PRO A 70 17.52 -1.99 -14.45
CA PRO A 70 16.10 -1.63 -14.57
C PRO A 70 15.16 -2.84 -14.54
N VAL A 71 15.52 -3.94 -15.18
CA VAL A 71 14.69 -5.17 -15.20
C VAL A 71 14.54 -5.74 -13.80
N ALA A 72 15.65 -5.96 -13.08
CA ALA A 72 15.60 -6.47 -11.71
C ALA A 72 14.88 -5.51 -10.77
N GLY A 73 15.12 -4.20 -10.92
CA GLY A 73 14.44 -3.17 -10.13
C GLY A 73 12.93 -3.18 -10.32
N TRP A 74 12.44 -3.09 -11.54
CA TRP A 74 11.00 -3.09 -11.81
C TRP A 74 10.32 -4.41 -11.49
N THR A 75 10.96 -5.55 -11.78
CA THR A 75 10.41 -6.87 -11.42
C THR A 75 10.28 -7.01 -9.91
N SER A 76 11.27 -6.56 -9.13
CA SER A 76 11.19 -6.59 -7.67
C SER A 76 10.10 -5.65 -7.12
N ILE A 77 9.92 -4.47 -7.70
CA ILE A 77 8.82 -3.55 -7.34
C ILE A 77 7.48 -4.22 -7.60
N ILE A 78 7.25 -4.73 -8.82
CA ILE A 78 5.98 -5.36 -9.18
C ILE A 78 5.68 -6.55 -8.29
N PHE A 79 6.66 -7.43 -8.07
CA PHE A 79 6.49 -8.60 -7.23
C PHE A 79 6.15 -8.23 -5.78
N ALA A 80 6.93 -7.34 -5.17
CA ALA A 80 6.67 -6.88 -3.80
C ALA A 80 5.32 -6.16 -3.68
N THR A 81 4.92 -5.40 -4.69
CA THR A 81 3.61 -4.72 -4.76
C THR A 81 2.45 -5.70 -4.83
N LEU A 82 2.56 -6.76 -5.63
CA LEU A 82 1.52 -7.80 -5.70
C LEU A 82 1.37 -8.54 -4.38
N VAL A 83 2.48 -8.89 -3.74
CA VAL A 83 2.47 -9.50 -2.39
C VAL A 83 1.84 -8.55 -1.39
N PHE A 84 2.22 -7.29 -1.40
CA PHE A 84 1.68 -6.26 -0.52
C PHE A 84 0.16 -6.13 -0.66
N GLY A 85 -0.35 -6.02 -1.89
CA GLY A 85 -1.79 -5.98 -2.15
C GLY A 85 -2.51 -7.27 -1.70
N ALA A 86 -1.90 -8.42 -1.93
CA ALA A 86 -2.47 -9.72 -1.52
C ALA A 86 -2.57 -9.87 -0.01
N LEU A 87 -1.61 -9.34 0.76
CA LEU A 87 -1.64 -9.34 2.22
C LEU A 87 -2.78 -8.50 2.82
N HIS A 88 -3.36 -7.56 2.04
CA HIS A 88 -4.52 -6.77 2.47
C HIS A 88 -5.88 -7.46 2.17
N LEU A 89 -5.89 -8.51 1.34
CA LEU A 89 -7.12 -9.23 1.00
C LEU A 89 -7.84 -9.86 2.20
N PRO A 90 -7.15 -10.48 3.19
CA PRO A 90 -7.83 -11.03 4.36
C PRO A 90 -8.62 -9.96 5.11
N GLN A 91 -8.01 -8.81 5.39
CA GLN A 91 -8.68 -7.70 6.08
C GLN A 91 -9.86 -7.15 5.25
N ALA A 92 -9.66 -6.91 3.96
CA ALA A 92 -10.72 -6.46 3.07
C ALA A 92 -11.89 -7.46 3.02
N SER A 93 -11.61 -8.76 2.99
CA SER A 93 -12.62 -9.81 2.99
C SER A 93 -13.41 -9.92 4.29
N MET A 94 -12.77 -9.62 5.43
CA MET A 94 -13.45 -9.57 6.73
C MET A 94 -14.45 -8.40 6.78
N LEU A 95 -14.08 -7.25 6.21
CA LEU A 95 -14.90 -6.05 6.22
C LEU A 95 -16.07 -6.13 5.21
N PHE A 96 -15.81 -6.58 3.99
CA PHE A 96 -16.75 -6.48 2.87
C PHE A 96 -17.16 -7.84 2.29
N GLY A 97 -16.50 -8.92 2.68
CA GLY A 97 -16.59 -10.19 1.96
C GLY A 97 -15.67 -10.23 0.75
N LEU A 98 -15.43 -11.43 0.22
CA LEU A 98 -14.61 -11.61 -0.98
C LEU A 98 -15.49 -11.53 -2.22
N SER A 99 -15.35 -10.44 -2.96
CA SER A 99 -16.02 -10.23 -4.26
C SER A 99 -15.02 -9.57 -5.22
N LEU A 100 -15.31 -9.61 -6.53
CA LEU A 100 -14.42 -9.03 -7.52
C LEU A 100 -14.15 -7.54 -7.27
N PRO A 101 -15.14 -6.67 -6.97
CA PRO A 101 -14.87 -5.27 -6.63
C PRO A 101 -13.95 -5.10 -5.42
N VAL A 102 -14.11 -5.92 -4.38
CA VAL A 102 -13.26 -5.87 -3.18
C VAL A 102 -11.81 -6.27 -3.50
N VAL A 103 -11.63 -7.32 -4.30
CA VAL A 103 -10.29 -7.75 -4.75
C VAL A 103 -9.63 -6.68 -5.60
N VAL A 104 -10.35 -6.12 -6.57
CA VAL A 104 -9.84 -5.05 -7.44
C VAL A 104 -9.49 -3.82 -6.61
N TRP A 105 -10.35 -3.39 -5.70
CA TRP A 105 -10.10 -2.25 -4.82
C TRP A 105 -8.85 -2.46 -3.95
N ALA A 106 -8.73 -3.62 -3.30
CA ALA A 106 -7.58 -3.92 -2.45
C ALA A 106 -6.27 -3.99 -3.24
N LEU A 107 -6.27 -4.70 -4.38
CA LEU A 107 -5.06 -4.85 -5.20
C LEU A 107 -4.69 -3.55 -5.92
N ALA A 108 -5.64 -2.79 -6.44
CA ALA A 108 -5.35 -1.56 -7.17
C ALA A 108 -4.92 -0.43 -6.23
N GLY A 109 -5.58 -0.27 -5.08
CA GLY A 109 -5.21 0.75 -4.08
C GLY A 109 -3.82 0.54 -3.51
N ASN A 110 -3.57 -0.67 -2.98
CA ASN A 110 -2.26 -1.04 -2.46
C ASN A 110 -1.21 -1.16 -3.59
N GLY A 111 -1.63 -1.57 -4.79
CA GLY A 111 -0.79 -1.65 -5.97
C GLY A 111 -0.24 -0.29 -6.39
N LEU A 112 -1.11 0.71 -6.50
CA LEU A 112 -0.71 2.08 -6.81
C LEU A 112 0.29 2.63 -5.79
N ALA A 113 -0.01 2.47 -4.50
CA ALA A 113 0.86 2.89 -3.40
C ALA A 113 2.19 2.11 -3.42
N GLY A 114 2.12 0.79 -3.56
CA GLY A 114 3.28 -0.10 -3.58
C GLY A 114 4.28 0.20 -4.68
N ILE A 115 3.81 0.54 -5.89
CA ILE A 115 4.69 0.96 -7.01
C ILE A 115 5.42 2.26 -6.67
N VAL A 116 4.70 3.26 -6.15
CA VAL A 116 5.31 4.55 -5.79
C VAL A 116 6.35 4.39 -4.69
N PHE A 117 6.02 3.66 -3.61
CA PHE A 117 6.93 3.44 -2.49
C PHE A 117 8.13 2.60 -2.90
N GLY A 118 7.92 1.54 -3.71
CA GLY A 118 8.99 0.72 -4.26
C GLY A 118 9.94 1.50 -5.17
N TRP A 119 9.39 2.39 -6.02
CA TRP A 119 10.20 3.27 -6.86
C TRP A 119 11.01 4.26 -6.02
N LEU A 120 10.41 4.88 -5.00
CA LEU A 120 11.10 5.78 -4.07
C LEU A 120 12.22 5.06 -3.32
N TYR A 121 11.96 3.83 -2.85
CA TYR A 121 12.97 3.00 -2.21
C TYR A 121 14.17 2.75 -3.14
N TRP A 122 13.90 2.30 -4.36
CA TRP A 122 14.95 1.96 -5.32
C TRP A 122 15.76 3.19 -5.77
N ARG A 123 15.08 4.33 -6.01
CA ARG A 123 15.70 5.52 -6.62
C ARG A 123 16.17 6.56 -5.62
N ARG A 124 15.72 6.49 -4.39
CA ARG A 124 16.01 7.48 -3.34
C ARG A 124 16.52 6.81 -2.08
N SER A 125 15.62 6.35 -1.20
CA SER A 125 15.97 5.70 0.06
C SER A 125 14.77 5.03 0.70
N LEU A 126 15.02 4.15 1.68
CA LEU A 126 13.97 3.58 2.53
C LEU A 126 13.17 4.67 3.25
N LEU A 127 13.85 5.69 3.78
CA LEU A 127 13.20 6.80 4.45
C LEU A 127 12.23 7.55 3.52
N SER A 128 12.58 7.74 2.26
CA SER A 128 11.69 8.37 1.27
C SER A 128 10.42 7.54 1.02
N ALA A 129 10.54 6.21 0.99
CA ALA A 129 9.39 5.32 0.89
C ALA A 129 8.52 5.40 2.14
N MET A 130 9.11 5.28 3.33
CA MET A 130 8.42 5.37 4.62
C MET A 130 7.65 6.70 4.79
N LEU A 131 8.25 7.83 4.43
CA LEU A 131 7.59 9.13 4.49
C LEU A 131 6.43 9.26 3.50
N ALA A 132 6.58 8.70 2.31
CA ALA A 132 5.50 8.67 1.32
C ALA A 132 4.35 7.77 1.77
N HIS A 133 4.66 6.62 2.36
CA HIS A 133 3.68 5.69 2.92
C HIS A 133 2.93 6.33 4.08
N PHE A 134 3.65 6.80 5.09
CA PHE A 134 3.08 7.54 6.22
C PHE A 134 2.16 8.68 5.77
N SER A 135 2.62 9.50 4.81
CA SER A 135 1.82 10.62 4.29
C SER A 135 0.56 10.15 3.56
N THR A 136 0.63 9.00 2.90
CA THR A 136 -0.53 8.37 2.24
C THR A 136 -1.55 7.92 3.28
N ASP A 137 -1.09 7.25 4.33
CA ASP A 137 -1.94 6.74 5.40
C ASP A 137 -2.57 7.85 6.24
N ILE A 138 -1.86 8.95 6.49
CA ILE A 138 -2.45 10.14 7.13
C ILE A 138 -3.64 10.65 6.32
N ILE A 139 -3.54 10.68 5.00
CA ILE A 139 -4.67 11.10 4.16
C ILE A 139 -5.83 10.11 4.28
N LEU A 140 -5.56 8.80 4.28
CA LEU A 140 -6.58 7.76 4.27
C LEU A 140 -7.21 7.52 5.66
N HIS A 141 -6.41 7.55 6.72
CA HIS A 141 -6.82 7.11 8.07
C HIS A 141 -7.03 8.23 9.06
N VAL A 142 -6.59 9.45 8.74
CA VAL A 142 -6.77 10.62 9.60
C VAL A 142 -7.65 11.67 8.92
N ILE A 143 -7.25 12.12 7.73
CA ILE A 143 -7.89 13.24 7.06
C ILE A 143 -9.23 12.81 6.46
N ALA A 144 -9.27 11.78 5.64
CA ALA A 144 -10.49 11.36 4.95
C ALA A 144 -11.62 10.98 5.90
N PRO A 145 -11.41 10.22 7.01
CA PRO A 145 -12.45 9.99 8.00
C PRO A 145 -12.96 11.26 8.68
N ALA A 146 -12.08 12.22 8.99
CA ALA A 146 -12.49 13.49 9.62
C ALA A 146 -13.49 14.28 8.78
N PHE A 147 -13.38 14.24 7.43
CA PHE A 147 -14.31 14.90 6.55
C PHE A 147 -15.64 14.12 6.32
N SER A 148 -15.65 12.81 6.54
CA SER A 148 -16.88 12.00 6.41
C SER A 148 -17.86 12.19 7.56
N PHE A 149 -17.44 12.81 8.70
CA PHE A 149 -18.31 13.18 9.81
C PHE A 149 -19.06 14.51 9.61
N ILE A 150 -18.69 15.27 8.56
CA ILE A 150 -19.32 16.58 8.29
C ILE A 150 -20.56 16.44 7.38
N ARG A 151 -20.91 15.22 7.00
CA ARG A 151 -22.13 14.89 6.25
C ARG A 151 -23.10 14.15 7.17
#